data_d576a8e17900eab1ee11130c07bf6f38
#
_entry.id   d576a8e17900eab1ee11130c07bf6f38
#
_cell.length_a   1.000
_cell.length_b   1.000
_cell.length_c   1.000
_cell.angle_alpha   90.00
_cell.angle_beta   90.00
_cell.angle_gamma   90.00
#
_symmetry.space_group_name_H-M   'P 1'
#
loop_
_entity.id
_entity.type
_entity.pdbx_description
1 polymer ?
#
loop_
_entity_poly.entity_id
_entity_poly.type
_entity_poly.pdbx_seq_one_letter_code
_entity_poly.pdbx_strand_id
1 'polypeptide(L)'
;MGISSRGKYEDDFGEETGTYDYPKTEMRGQDSADIESLRSAMQFKLPIFLIRNANEKGELINSGKKRKVDKVFVLYDSPEDNSIVITFSEGGKDDYEIPIEEEDSFQQRETSVKTTKSKKRSQEVFRKKLLKRIGPKHCVLCDALPEVIEAAHIRPVKDNGGDQSGNGIWLCRNHHSLFDLNKWSIDPKYLEIIPNNQNSLNSLQIMRSNIRHLKYPPSKEALEWRWKKFNKDQDMN
;
A
#
# COMPACT_ATOMS: atom_id res chain seq x y z
N MET A 1 12.18 -2.61 22.85
CA MET A 1 12.57 -1.41 22.08
C MET A 1 11.38 -0.47 21.98
N GLY A 2 11.57 0.83 22.03
CA GLY A 2 10.50 1.82 21.89
C GLY A 2 10.73 2.70 20.67
N ILE A 3 9.69 2.90 19.87
CA ILE A 3 9.66 3.86 18.76
C ILE A 3 8.81 5.06 19.17
N SER A 4 9.17 6.25 18.71
CA SER A 4 8.47 7.50 19.08
C SER A 4 8.06 8.26 17.84
N SER A 5 6.76 8.46 17.69
CA SER A 5 6.20 9.37 16.69
C SER A 5 6.30 10.82 17.23
N ARG A 6 7.15 11.64 16.59
CA ARG A 6 7.41 13.04 17.00
C ARG A 6 6.88 14.09 16.03
N GLY A 7 5.93 13.76 15.18
CA GLY A 7 5.32 14.73 14.27
C GLY A 7 6.22 15.27 13.14
N LYS A 8 7.49 14.82 13.03
CA LYS A 8 8.39 15.13 11.90
C LYS A 8 8.22 14.15 10.73
N TYR A 9 7.57 13.02 10.98
CA TYR A 9 7.37 11.91 10.07
C TYR A 9 5.91 11.86 9.64
N GLU A 10 5.65 11.38 8.44
CA GLU A 10 4.29 11.14 7.93
C GLU A 10 3.76 9.79 8.44
N ASP A 11 3.93 9.53 9.76
CA ASP A 11 3.38 8.34 10.39
C ASP A 11 1.85 8.34 10.25
N ASP A 12 1.29 7.23 9.80
CA ASP A 12 -0.15 7.02 9.67
C ASP A 12 -0.57 5.84 10.53
N PHE A 13 -1.29 6.11 11.62
CA PHE A 13 -1.77 5.10 12.57
C PHE A 13 -3.29 5.02 12.55
N GLY A 14 -3.82 3.90 12.04
CA GLY A 14 -5.20 3.50 12.23
C GLY A 14 -5.43 2.81 13.59
N GLU A 15 -6.62 2.24 13.79
CA GLU A 15 -6.98 1.56 15.04
C GLU A 15 -6.21 0.24 15.22
N GLU A 16 -5.99 -0.53 14.16
CA GLU A 16 -5.38 -1.86 14.21
C GLU A 16 -3.99 -1.93 13.56
N THR A 17 -3.70 -1.08 12.59
CA THR A 17 -2.38 -0.99 11.95
C THR A 17 -1.89 0.44 11.82
N GLY A 18 -0.59 0.58 11.63
CA GLY A 18 0.03 1.86 11.35
C GLY A 18 1.23 1.72 10.44
N THR A 19 1.57 2.81 9.77
CA THR A 19 2.84 2.96 9.06
C THR A 19 3.74 3.88 9.86
N TYR A 20 4.97 3.43 10.13
CA TYR A 20 6.00 4.16 10.83
C TYR A 20 7.16 4.41 9.87
N ASP A 21 7.53 5.67 9.65
CA ASP A 21 8.68 6.03 8.82
C ASP A 21 9.99 5.71 9.55
N TYR A 22 11.01 5.32 8.79
CA TYR A 22 12.33 5.08 9.37
C TYR A 22 12.86 6.32 10.10
N PRO A 23 13.53 6.13 11.23
CA PRO A 23 14.13 7.25 11.96
C PRO A 23 15.15 7.98 11.08
N LYS A 24 15.12 9.31 11.11
CA LYS A 24 16.06 10.21 10.42
C LYS A 24 16.58 11.20 11.45
N THR A 25 17.38 10.73 12.40
CA THR A 25 17.87 11.52 13.53
C THR A 25 19.14 12.28 13.18
N GLU A 26 19.76 12.01 12.02
CA GLU A 26 21.08 12.53 11.60
C GLU A 26 22.24 12.11 12.54
N MET A 27 21.95 11.24 13.50
CA MET A 27 22.98 10.66 14.38
C MET A 27 23.66 9.48 13.70
N ARG A 28 24.95 9.59 13.46
CA ARG A 28 25.75 8.59 12.74
C ARG A 28 25.63 7.21 13.38
N GLY A 29 25.08 6.26 12.63
CA GLY A 29 24.95 4.85 13.03
C GLY A 29 23.74 4.52 13.91
N GLN A 30 23.06 5.49 14.53
CA GLN A 30 21.91 5.23 15.39
C GLN A 30 20.69 4.78 14.58
N ASP A 31 20.37 5.49 13.50
CA ASP A 31 19.20 5.16 12.66
C ASP A 31 19.31 3.74 12.08
N SER A 32 20.50 3.33 11.64
CA SER A 32 20.74 1.98 11.13
C SER A 32 20.58 0.91 12.22
N ALA A 33 21.02 1.17 13.44
CA ALA A 33 20.88 0.25 14.57
C ALA A 33 19.39 0.11 15.00
N ASP A 34 18.65 1.21 14.97
CA ASP A 34 17.23 1.22 15.27
C ASP A 34 16.43 0.43 14.23
N ILE A 35 16.72 0.62 12.94
CA ILE A 35 16.08 -0.14 11.84
C ILE A 35 16.40 -1.64 11.97
N GLU A 36 17.64 -2.02 12.25
CA GLU A 36 18.04 -3.42 12.41
C GLU A 36 17.35 -4.06 13.64
N SER A 37 17.16 -3.30 14.71
CA SER A 37 16.42 -3.76 15.88
C SER A 37 14.94 -4.00 15.57
N LEU A 38 14.32 -3.16 14.71
CA LEU A 38 12.94 -3.35 14.25
C LEU A 38 12.82 -4.60 13.37
N ARG A 39 13.79 -4.85 12.48
CA ARG A 39 13.89 -6.08 11.67
C ARG A 39 14.04 -7.33 12.53
N SER A 40 14.88 -7.26 13.55
CA SER A 40 15.06 -8.35 14.51
C SER A 40 13.76 -8.62 15.29
N ALA A 41 13.07 -7.56 15.73
CA ALA A 41 11.76 -7.71 16.39
C ALA A 41 10.72 -8.37 15.47
N MET A 42 10.70 -8.03 14.18
CA MET A 42 9.85 -8.68 13.19
C MET A 42 10.20 -10.15 13.01
N GLN A 43 11.49 -10.47 12.83
CA GLN A 43 11.96 -11.84 12.62
C GLN A 43 11.61 -12.77 13.80
N PHE A 44 11.80 -12.30 15.03
CA PHE A 44 11.54 -13.07 16.26
C PHE A 44 10.12 -12.89 16.78
N LYS A 45 9.23 -12.21 16.07
CA LYS A 45 7.85 -11.89 16.48
C LYS A 45 7.78 -11.25 17.88
N LEU A 46 8.77 -10.41 18.21
CA LEU A 46 8.84 -9.73 19.49
C LEU A 46 8.03 -8.43 19.46
N PRO A 47 7.33 -8.09 20.55
CA PRO A 47 6.64 -6.82 20.66
C PRO A 47 7.64 -5.66 20.76
N ILE A 48 7.24 -4.53 20.21
CA ILE A 48 7.89 -3.23 20.42
C ILE A 48 6.89 -2.26 21.04
N PHE A 49 7.35 -1.15 21.57
CA PHE A 49 6.51 -0.15 22.20
C PHE A 49 6.44 1.11 21.35
N LEU A 50 5.24 1.44 20.87
CA LEU A 50 4.95 2.68 20.17
C LEU A 50 4.61 3.77 21.19
N ILE A 51 5.41 4.84 21.22
CA ILE A 51 5.25 5.95 22.13
C ILE A 51 4.69 7.16 21.38
N ARG A 52 3.46 7.57 21.71
CA ARG A 52 2.75 8.67 21.07
C ARG A 52 2.43 9.80 22.07
N ASN A 53 2.30 11.03 21.61
CA ASN A 53 1.88 12.15 22.45
C ASN A 53 0.40 12.00 22.82
N ALA A 54 0.05 12.33 24.07
CA ALA A 54 -1.31 12.30 24.54
C ALA A 54 -1.65 13.54 25.40
N ASN A 55 -2.95 13.87 25.48
CA ASN A 55 -3.46 14.89 26.40
C ASN A 55 -3.73 14.29 27.80
N GLU A 56 -4.27 15.11 28.71
CA GLU A 56 -4.63 14.70 30.06
C GLU A 56 -5.65 13.55 30.12
N LYS A 57 -6.53 13.43 29.11
CA LYS A 57 -7.55 12.39 28.99
C LYS A 57 -7.05 11.12 28.30
N GLY A 58 -5.78 11.11 27.81
CA GLY A 58 -5.20 9.97 27.08
C GLY A 58 -5.50 9.98 25.59
N GLU A 59 -6.15 11.01 25.05
CA GLU A 59 -6.39 11.16 23.62
C GLU A 59 -5.10 11.56 22.89
N LEU A 60 -4.88 11.03 21.69
CA LEU A 60 -3.69 11.30 20.90
C LEU A 60 -3.69 12.73 20.35
N ILE A 61 -2.54 13.41 20.47
CA ILE A 61 -2.34 14.78 20.01
C ILE A 61 -0.94 14.92 19.37
N ASN A 62 -0.76 15.92 18.51
CA ASN A 62 0.52 16.15 17.82
C ASN A 62 1.67 16.56 18.74
N SER A 63 1.36 17.25 19.86
CA SER A 63 2.35 17.61 20.86
C SER A 63 1.73 17.64 22.26
N GLY A 64 2.42 17.12 23.27
CA GLY A 64 1.94 17.06 24.64
C GLY A 64 3.00 16.56 25.61
N LYS A 65 2.78 16.79 26.92
CA LYS A 65 3.67 16.35 28.01
C LYS A 65 3.43 14.88 28.38
N LYS A 66 2.21 14.38 28.22
CA LYS A 66 1.88 12.98 28.46
C LYS A 66 2.20 12.11 27.26
N ARG A 67 2.43 10.83 27.52
CA ARG A 67 2.74 9.82 26.52
C ARG A 67 1.76 8.65 26.65
N LYS A 68 1.21 8.21 25.53
CA LYS A 68 0.55 6.93 25.39
C LYS A 68 1.55 5.93 24.87
N VAL A 69 1.61 4.77 25.51
CA VAL A 69 2.51 3.67 25.11
C VAL A 69 1.64 2.49 24.72
N ASP A 70 1.76 2.06 23.48
CA ASP A 70 1.04 0.93 22.93
C ASP A 70 2.03 -0.21 22.63
N LYS A 71 1.65 -1.46 22.94
CA LYS A 71 2.39 -2.66 22.54
C LYS A 71 2.00 -2.97 21.10
N VAL A 72 2.98 -3.08 20.21
CA VAL A 72 2.76 -3.31 18.78
C VAL A 72 3.75 -4.35 18.24
N PHE A 73 3.44 -4.94 17.09
CA PHE A 73 4.31 -5.88 16.38
C PHE A 73 4.63 -5.36 14.99
N VAL A 74 5.84 -5.63 14.50
CA VAL A 74 6.22 -5.29 13.13
C VAL A 74 5.66 -6.35 12.18
N LEU A 75 4.83 -5.93 11.23
CA LEU A 75 4.25 -6.80 10.20
C LEU A 75 5.14 -6.90 8.96
N TYR A 76 5.58 -5.74 8.45
CA TYR A 76 6.35 -5.63 7.21
C TYR A 76 7.43 -4.56 7.35
N ASP A 77 8.57 -4.82 6.72
CA ASP A 77 9.64 -3.85 6.47
C ASP A 77 9.64 -3.49 4.98
N SER A 78 9.62 -2.20 4.65
CA SER A 78 9.70 -1.66 3.29
C SER A 78 10.85 -0.67 3.18
N PRO A 79 12.10 -1.16 2.97
CA PRO A 79 13.26 -0.31 2.82
C PRO A 79 13.13 0.70 1.68
N GLU A 80 12.44 0.33 0.60
CA GLU A 80 12.24 1.19 -0.58
C GLU A 80 11.36 2.41 -0.28
N ASP A 81 10.43 2.27 0.67
CA ASP A 81 9.55 3.35 1.12
C ASP A 81 10.07 3.99 2.42
N ASN A 82 11.22 3.53 2.94
CA ASN A 82 11.79 3.94 4.23
C ASN A 82 10.78 3.86 5.37
N SER A 83 9.99 2.77 5.42
CA SER A 83 8.91 2.61 6.40
C SER A 83 8.70 1.16 6.82
N ILE A 84 8.08 0.97 7.97
CA ILE A 84 7.56 -0.31 8.45
C ILE A 84 6.05 -0.23 8.67
N VAL A 85 5.37 -1.35 8.53
CA VAL A 85 3.98 -1.51 8.94
C VAL A 85 3.94 -2.24 10.27
N ILE A 86 3.19 -1.73 11.22
CA ILE A 86 3.00 -2.30 12.56
C ILE A 86 1.54 -2.65 12.80
N THR A 87 1.29 -3.59 13.72
CA THR A 87 -0.06 -3.93 14.19
C THR A 87 -0.15 -3.83 15.71
N PHE A 88 -1.35 -3.51 16.20
CA PHE A 88 -1.69 -3.50 17.62
C PHE A 88 -2.19 -4.88 18.11
N SER A 89 -2.43 -5.85 17.21
CA SER A 89 -2.86 -7.20 17.56
C SER A 89 -1.70 -8.08 18.03
N GLU A 90 -1.96 -9.00 18.97
CA GLU A 90 -0.93 -9.89 19.51
C GLU A 90 -0.57 -11.08 18.60
N GLY A 91 -1.43 -11.42 17.62
CA GLY A 91 -1.24 -12.55 16.70
C GLY A 91 -0.17 -12.34 15.61
N GLY A 92 0.29 -11.10 15.42
CA GLY A 92 1.21 -10.78 14.33
C GLY A 92 0.58 -11.05 12.97
N LYS A 93 1.41 -11.40 11.96
CA LYS A 93 0.97 -11.54 10.56
C LYS A 93 0.03 -12.71 10.29
N ASP A 94 0.15 -13.80 11.06
CA ASP A 94 -0.55 -15.07 10.76
C ASP A 94 -2.04 -15.02 11.17
N ASP A 95 -2.37 -14.22 12.20
CA ASP A 95 -3.73 -14.08 12.74
C ASP A 95 -4.37 -12.72 12.45
N TYR A 96 -3.65 -11.83 11.75
CA TYR A 96 -4.12 -10.48 11.50
C TYR A 96 -5.00 -10.43 10.26
N GLU A 97 -6.28 -10.14 10.44
CA GLU A 97 -7.19 -9.71 9.37
C GLU A 97 -7.11 -8.19 9.25
N ILE A 98 -6.63 -7.69 8.10
CA ILE A 98 -6.66 -6.25 7.83
C ILE A 98 -8.14 -5.84 7.74
N PRO A 99 -8.66 -4.99 8.64
CA PRO A 99 -10.01 -4.49 8.50
C PRO A 99 -10.10 -3.75 7.17
N ILE A 100 -11.13 -4.05 6.42
CA ILE A 100 -11.51 -3.23 5.28
C ILE A 100 -12.18 -2.00 5.91
N GLU A 101 -11.42 -0.92 6.13
CA GLU A 101 -11.99 0.35 6.57
C GLU A 101 -13.10 0.71 5.58
N GLU A 102 -14.28 1.11 6.07
CA GLU A 102 -15.41 1.56 5.21
C GLU A 102 -15.02 2.74 4.30
N GLU A 103 -13.93 3.46 4.64
CA GLU A 103 -13.31 4.47 3.78
C GLU A 103 -12.69 3.94 2.47
N ASP A 104 -12.57 2.62 2.31
CA ASP A 104 -12.10 1.99 1.06
C ASP A 104 -13.19 1.92 -0.02
N SER A 105 -14.38 2.50 0.24
CA SER A 105 -15.37 2.74 -0.79
C SER A 105 -14.76 3.62 -1.89
N PHE A 106 -14.92 3.19 -3.14
CA PHE A 106 -14.39 3.90 -4.29
C PHE A 106 -14.97 5.33 -4.36
N GLN A 107 -14.18 6.34 -3.99
CA GLN A 107 -14.55 7.75 -4.09
C GLN A 107 -13.96 8.35 -5.36
N GLN A 108 -14.79 9.09 -6.12
CA GLN A 108 -14.32 9.89 -7.23
C GLN A 108 -13.54 11.10 -6.69
N ARG A 109 -12.40 11.36 -7.28
CA ARG A 109 -11.59 12.53 -6.91
C ARG A 109 -12.18 13.79 -7.52
N GLU A 110 -12.42 14.82 -6.70
CA GLU A 110 -12.70 16.16 -7.21
C GLU A 110 -11.48 16.72 -7.95
N THR A 111 -11.73 17.28 -9.15
CA THR A 111 -10.69 17.86 -10.00
C THR A 111 -10.18 19.17 -9.40
N SER A 112 -9.08 19.12 -8.66
CA SER A 112 -8.31 20.30 -8.29
C SER A 112 -6.95 20.30 -9.00
N VAL A 113 -6.50 21.45 -9.50
CA VAL A 113 -5.16 21.62 -10.08
C VAL A 113 -4.13 21.48 -8.96
N LYS A 114 -3.46 20.33 -8.88
CA LYS A 114 -2.43 20.06 -7.86
C LYS A 114 -1.04 20.39 -8.37
N THR A 115 -0.23 21.05 -7.56
CA THR A 115 1.20 21.30 -7.82
C THR A 115 2.00 20.00 -7.85
N THR A 116 3.21 20.01 -8.44
CA THR A 116 4.09 18.84 -8.53
C THR A 116 4.41 18.22 -7.15
N LYS A 117 4.57 19.07 -6.12
CA LYS A 117 4.79 18.61 -4.74
C LYS A 117 3.59 17.86 -4.17
N SER A 118 2.35 18.34 -4.44
CA SER A 118 1.13 17.68 -3.99
C SER A 118 0.88 16.35 -4.70
N LYS A 119 1.28 16.22 -5.99
CA LYS A 119 1.20 14.94 -6.73
C LYS A 119 2.14 13.89 -6.14
N LYS A 120 3.40 14.27 -5.81
CA LYS A 120 4.38 13.36 -5.20
C LYS A 120 3.89 12.84 -3.83
N ARG A 121 3.38 13.75 -2.98
CA ARG A 121 2.82 13.41 -1.67
C ARG A 121 1.62 12.46 -1.78
N SER A 122 0.74 12.67 -2.74
CA SER A 122 -0.41 11.82 -2.98
C SER A 122 0.00 10.39 -3.38
N GLN A 123 1.01 10.23 -4.25
CA GLN A 123 1.53 8.90 -4.62
C GLN A 123 2.19 8.16 -3.45
N GLU A 124 2.86 8.89 -2.55
CA GLU A 124 3.46 8.29 -1.36
C GLU A 124 2.38 7.79 -0.39
N VAL A 125 1.36 8.59 -0.13
CA VAL A 125 0.19 8.18 0.68
C VAL A 125 -0.50 6.95 0.07
N PHE A 126 -0.72 6.94 -1.24
CA PHE A 126 -1.31 5.80 -1.94
C PHE A 126 -0.48 4.52 -1.77
N ARG A 127 0.86 4.61 -1.92
CA ARG A 127 1.75 3.45 -1.72
C ARG A 127 1.69 2.92 -0.28
N LYS A 128 1.68 3.81 0.73
CA LYS A 128 1.55 3.42 2.13
C LYS A 128 0.22 2.71 2.40
N LYS A 129 -0.89 3.21 1.86
CA LYS A 129 -2.20 2.54 1.95
C LYS A 129 -2.18 1.15 1.30
N LEU A 130 -1.55 1.02 0.15
CA LEU A 130 -1.45 -0.24 -0.55
C LEU A 130 -0.57 -1.24 0.20
N LEU A 131 0.56 -0.77 0.78
CA LEU A 131 1.43 -1.58 1.63
C LEU A 131 0.69 -2.11 2.87
N LYS A 132 -0.11 -1.27 3.52
CA LYS A 132 -0.95 -1.69 4.67
C LYS A 132 -1.96 -2.78 4.26
N ARG A 133 -2.62 -2.62 3.10
CA ARG A 133 -3.70 -3.51 2.68
C ARG A 133 -3.20 -4.85 2.14
N ILE A 134 -2.26 -4.85 1.22
CA ILE A 134 -1.86 -6.07 0.49
C ILE A 134 -0.42 -6.53 0.77
N GLY A 135 0.26 -5.85 1.67
CA GLY A 135 1.60 -6.22 2.12
C GLY A 135 2.73 -5.80 1.17
N PRO A 136 3.90 -6.46 1.27
CA PRO A 136 5.12 -6.08 0.58
C PRO A 136 4.96 -5.99 -0.94
N LYS A 137 5.78 -5.17 -1.57
CA LYS A 137 5.82 -4.99 -3.01
C LYS A 137 6.17 -6.29 -3.72
N HIS A 138 5.26 -6.80 -4.53
CA HIS A 138 5.50 -7.88 -5.47
C HIS A 138 4.56 -7.73 -6.67
N CYS A 139 5.03 -7.98 -7.86
CA CYS A 139 4.15 -7.95 -9.02
C CYS A 139 3.13 -9.10 -8.94
N VAL A 140 1.84 -8.80 -8.99
CA VAL A 140 0.79 -9.82 -8.93
C VAL A 140 0.79 -10.78 -10.13
N LEU A 141 1.53 -10.44 -11.20
CA LEU A 141 1.56 -11.19 -12.45
C LEU A 141 2.87 -11.95 -12.73
N CYS A 142 3.98 -11.55 -12.08
CA CYS A 142 5.30 -12.14 -12.30
C CYS A 142 6.18 -12.00 -11.05
N ASP A 143 7.41 -12.57 -11.12
CA ASP A 143 8.38 -12.58 -10.02
C ASP A 143 9.45 -11.48 -10.19
N ALA A 144 9.06 -10.30 -10.69
CA ALA A 144 9.96 -9.15 -10.83
C ALA A 144 10.49 -8.67 -9.45
N LEU A 145 11.72 -8.16 -9.45
CA LEU A 145 12.37 -7.65 -8.25
C LEU A 145 11.61 -6.46 -7.65
N PRO A 146 11.61 -6.29 -6.31
CA PRO A 146 10.88 -5.23 -5.60
C PRO A 146 11.20 -3.80 -6.07
N GLU A 147 12.44 -3.55 -6.52
CA GLU A 147 12.92 -2.24 -6.97
C GLU A 147 12.22 -1.73 -8.23
N VAL A 148 11.60 -2.62 -9.02
CA VAL A 148 10.86 -2.27 -10.24
C VAL A 148 9.35 -2.35 -10.05
N ILE A 149 8.87 -2.54 -8.81
CA ILE A 149 7.44 -2.62 -8.50
C ILE A 149 6.89 -1.23 -8.19
N GLU A 150 5.75 -0.92 -8.77
CA GLU A 150 5.05 0.34 -8.63
C GLU A 150 3.61 0.14 -8.14
N ALA A 151 3.09 1.12 -7.43
CA ALA A 151 1.67 1.19 -7.08
C ALA A 151 0.87 1.65 -8.31
N ALA A 152 0.13 0.75 -8.91
CA ALA A 152 -0.70 1.01 -10.09
C ALA A 152 -2.15 1.29 -9.69
N HIS A 153 -2.72 2.41 -10.16
CA HIS A 153 -4.15 2.66 -10.01
C HIS A 153 -4.95 1.83 -11.01
N ILE A 154 -6.00 1.15 -10.54
CA ILE A 154 -6.95 0.43 -11.41
C ILE A 154 -7.72 1.43 -12.27
N ARG A 155 -8.35 2.44 -11.65
CA ARG A 155 -8.87 3.62 -12.31
C ARG A 155 -7.86 4.75 -12.15
N PRO A 156 -7.25 5.24 -13.26
CA PRO A 156 -6.22 6.27 -13.19
C PRO A 156 -6.71 7.60 -12.61
N VAL A 157 -5.80 8.36 -12.01
CA VAL A 157 -6.10 9.70 -11.48
C VAL A 157 -6.62 10.66 -12.56
N LYS A 158 -6.14 10.54 -13.80
CA LYS A 158 -6.63 11.31 -14.95
C LYS A 158 -8.09 11.03 -15.29
N ASP A 159 -8.59 9.87 -14.90
CA ASP A 159 -9.98 9.43 -15.09
C ASP A 159 -10.77 9.54 -13.76
N ASN A 160 -10.35 10.44 -12.86
CA ASN A 160 -10.92 10.68 -11.53
C ASN A 160 -10.83 9.48 -10.56
N GLY A 161 -9.81 8.62 -10.70
CA GLY A 161 -9.50 7.59 -9.72
C GLY A 161 -8.95 8.20 -8.43
N GLY A 162 -9.43 7.73 -7.28
CA GLY A 162 -8.95 8.14 -5.98
C GLY A 162 -7.71 7.35 -5.51
N ASP A 163 -7.12 7.78 -4.39
CA ASP A 163 -5.94 7.16 -3.78
C ASP A 163 -6.33 6.14 -2.67
N GLN A 164 -7.54 5.56 -2.74
CA GLN A 164 -7.94 4.45 -1.86
C GLN A 164 -7.15 3.19 -2.22
N SER A 165 -6.83 2.36 -1.23
CA SER A 165 -6.10 1.11 -1.44
C SER A 165 -6.87 0.11 -2.31
N GLY A 166 -8.22 0.14 -2.27
CA GLY A 166 -9.10 -0.63 -3.15
C GLY A 166 -8.99 -0.27 -4.63
N ASN A 167 -8.49 0.93 -4.95
CA ASN A 167 -8.19 1.35 -6.33
C ASN A 167 -6.75 1.03 -6.75
N GLY A 168 -6.05 0.13 -6.06
CA GLY A 168 -4.64 -0.12 -6.28
C GLY A 168 -4.23 -1.58 -6.36
N ILE A 169 -3.10 -1.81 -7.05
CA ILE A 169 -2.46 -3.11 -7.20
C ILE A 169 -0.95 -2.93 -7.40
N TRP A 170 -0.13 -3.90 -6.93
CA TRP A 170 1.30 -3.89 -7.19
C TRP A 170 1.64 -4.49 -8.55
N LEU A 171 2.28 -3.73 -9.41
CA LEU A 171 2.74 -4.17 -10.73
C LEU A 171 4.21 -3.79 -10.95
N CYS A 172 4.96 -4.62 -11.66
CA CYS A 172 6.24 -4.16 -12.19
C CYS A 172 6.01 -3.13 -13.32
N ARG A 173 7.02 -2.32 -13.60
CA ARG A 173 6.94 -1.26 -14.63
C ARG A 173 6.43 -1.75 -15.97
N ASN A 174 6.87 -2.93 -16.41
CA ASN A 174 6.41 -3.53 -17.65
C ASN A 174 4.89 -3.79 -17.63
N HIS A 175 4.40 -4.53 -16.63
CA HIS A 175 2.97 -4.85 -16.52
C HIS A 175 2.12 -3.61 -16.23
N HIS A 176 2.64 -2.61 -15.49
CA HIS A 176 1.96 -1.33 -15.29
C HIS A 176 1.78 -0.57 -16.62
N SER A 177 2.86 -0.45 -17.41
CA SER A 177 2.77 0.19 -18.74
C SER A 177 1.81 -0.54 -19.67
N LEU A 178 1.85 -1.87 -19.72
CA LEU A 178 0.94 -2.68 -20.52
C LEU A 178 -0.52 -2.54 -20.06
N PHE A 179 -0.75 -2.42 -18.75
CA PHE A 179 -2.06 -2.14 -18.18
C PHE A 179 -2.59 -0.78 -18.64
N ASP A 180 -1.79 0.27 -18.51
CA ASP A 180 -2.18 1.62 -18.95
C ASP A 180 -2.47 1.71 -20.45
N LEU A 181 -1.77 0.91 -21.26
CA LEU A 181 -1.99 0.77 -22.71
C LEU A 181 -3.17 -0.15 -23.08
N ASN A 182 -3.98 -0.60 -22.12
CA ASN A 182 -5.09 -1.54 -22.36
C ASN A 182 -4.68 -2.84 -23.10
N LYS A 183 -3.46 -3.35 -22.85
CA LYS A 183 -3.03 -4.63 -23.44
C LYS A 183 -3.61 -5.83 -22.67
N TRP A 184 -4.04 -5.62 -21.44
CA TRP A 184 -4.72 -6.59 -20.58
C TRP A 184 -5.61 -5.90 -19.56
N SER A 185 -6.53 -6.64 -18.98
CA SER A 185 -7.40 -6.22 -17.88
C SER A 185 -7.68 -7.37 -16.92
N ILE A 186 -8.41 -7.09 -15.84
CA ILE A 186 -8.86 -8.06 -14.85
C ILE A 186 -10.37 -8.21 -14.96
N ASP A 187 -10.84 -9.46 -15.16
CA ASP A 187 -12.27 -9.76 -15.09
C ASP A 187 -12.79 -9.52 -13.66
N PRO A 188 -13.78 -8.64 -13.45
CA PRO A 188 -14.23 -8.28 -12.10
C PRO A 188 -14.98 -9.40 -11.38
N LYS A 189 -15.45 -10.41 -12.10
CA LYS A 189 -16.21 -11.55 -11.55
C LYS A 189 -15.31 -12.71 -11.16
N TYR A 190 -14.38 -13.06 -12.06
CA TYR A 190 -13.55 -14.25 -11.91
C TYR A 190 -12.12 -13.94 -11.46
N LEU A 191 -11.73 -12.65 -11.41
CA LEU A 191 -10.39 -12.15 -11.10
C LEU A 191 -9.32 -12.73 -12.04
N GLU A 192 -9.70 -13.07 -13.26
CA GLU A 192 -8.85 -13.59 -14.32
C GLU A 192 -8.21 -12.44 -15.09
N ILE A 193 -6.99 -12.68 -15.58
CA ILE A 193 -6.27 -11.73 -16.43
C ILE A 193 -6.66 -12.01 -17.88
N ILE A 194 -7.23 -11.03 -18.51
CA ILE A 194 -7.70 -11.13 -19.90
C ILE A 194 -6.82 -10.23 -20.77
N PRO A 195 -6.02 -10.81 -21.68
CA PRO A 195 -5.28 -10.04 -22.68
C PRO A 195 -6.26 -9.47 -23.71
N ASN A 196 -5.89 -8.38 -24.38
CA ASN A 196 -6.67 -7.88 -25.52
C ASN A 196 -6.55 -8.84 -26.73
N ASN A 197 -7.42 -8.65 -27.75
CA ASN A 197 -7.53 -9.55 -28.89
C ASN A 197 -6.24 -9.70 -29.71
N GLN A 198 -5.26 -8.80 -29.55
CA GLN A 198 -3.98 -8.80 -30.28
C GLN A 198 -2.85 -9.50 -29.51
N ASN A 199 -3.08 -9.91 -28.26
CA ASN A 199 -2.04 -10.40 -27.37
C ASN A 199 -2.45 -11.73 -26.72
N SER A 200 -1.47 -12.41 -26.15
CA SER A 200 -1.64 -13.57 -25.27
C SER A 200 -0.97 -13.28 -23.92
N LEU A 201 -1.30 -14.06 -22.90
CA LEU A 201 -0.61 -13.96 -21.60
C LEU A 201 0.90 -14.13 -21.75
N ASN A 202 1.30 -15.09 -22.62
CA ASN A 202 2.71 -15.35 -22.87
C ASN A 202 3.43 -14.19 -23.55
N SER A 203 2.82 -13.58 -24.59
CA SER A 203 3.41 -12.40 -25.27
C SER A 203 3.55 -11.19 -24.36
N LEU A 204 2.69 -11.08 -23.34
CA LEU A 204 2.73 -10.03 -22.32
C LEU A 204 3.62 -10.39 -21.12
N GLN A 205 4.25 -11.59 -21.13
CA GLN A 205 5.08 -12.12 -20.03
C GLN A 205 4.30 -12.25 -18.71
N ILE A 206 3.01 -12.51 -18.77
CA ILE A 206 2.14 -12.72 -17.63
C ILE A 206 2.24 -14.18 -17.19
N MET A 207 2.81 -14.41 -16.01
CA MET A 207 3.03 -15.77 -15.46
C MET A 207 1.81 -16.27 -14.69
N ARG A 208 1.00 -15.36 -14.12
CA ARG A 208 -0.19 -15.70 -13.33
C ARG A 208 -1.44 -15.25 -14.08
N SER A 209 -2.29 -16.20 -14.45
CA SER A 209 -3.52 -15.95 -15.21
C SER A 209 -4.66 -15.36 -14.40
N ASN A 210 -4.48 -15.17 -13.10
CA ASN A 210 -5.50 -14.59 -12.21
C ASN A 210 -4.84 -13.97 -10.96
N ILE A 211 -5.64 -13.18 -10.22
CA ILE A 211 -5.23 -12.55 -8.95
C ILE A 211 -5.95 -13.12 -7.72
N ARG A 212 -6.49 -14.34 -7.82
CA ARG A 212 -7.23 -15.00 -6.72
C ARG A 212 -6.38 -15.32 -5.50
N HIS A 213 -5.04 -15.33 -5.68
CA HIS A 213 -4.07 -15.49 -4.59
C HIS A 213 -3.99 -14.27 -3.66
N LEU A 214 -4.52 -13.12 -4.08
CA LEU A 214 -4.57 -11.94 -3.21
C LEU A 214 -5.65 -12.11 -2.13
N LYS A 215 -5.27 -12.01 -0.87
CA LYS A 215 -6.22 -12.02 0.24
C LYS A 215 -7.20 -10.83 0.13
N TYR A 216 -6.71 -9.69 -0.36
CA TYR A 216 -7.47 -8.45 -0.53
C TYR A 216 -7.35 -7.95 -1.98
N PRO A 217 -8.17 -8.46 -2.91
CA PRO A 217 -8.16 -8.00 -4.30
C PRO A 217 -8.64 -6.53 -4.39
N PRO A 218 -8.38 -5.82 -5.50
CA PRO A 218 -8.94 -4.49 -5.73
C PRO A 218 -10.46 -4.46 -5.61
N SER A 219 -11.03 -3.28 -5.33
CA SER A 219 -12.47 -3.13 -5.19
C SER A 219 -13.20 -3.49 -6.49
N LYS A 220 -14.39 -4.06 -6.34
CA LYS A 220 -15.22 -4.46 -7.48
C LYS A 220 -15.55 -3.28 -8.38
N GLU A 221 -15.85 -2.12 -7.81
CA GLU A 221 -16.17 -0.89 -8.53
C GLU A 221 -15.01 -0.41 -9.41
N ALA A 222 -13.77 -0.46 -8.88
CA ALA A 222 -12.58 -0.10 -9.63
C ALA A 222 -12.35 -1.07 -10.80
N LEU A 223 -12.48 -2.39 -10.55
CA LEU A 223 -12.35 -3.42 -11.57
C LEU A 223 -13.44 -3.32 -12.65
N GLU A 224 -14.70 -3.08 -12.29
CA GLU A 224 -15.81 -2.91 -13.24
C GLU A 224 -15.61 -1.67 -14.12
N TRP A 225 -15.13 -0.56 -13.54
CA TRP A 225 -14.81 0.62 -14.32
C TRP A 225 -13.71 0.32 -15.35
N ARG A 226 -12.64 -0.34 -14.92
CA ARG A 226 -11.52 -0.72 -15.80
C ARG A 226 -11.96 -1.67 -16.88
N TRP A 227 -12.77 -2.65 -16.54
CA TRP A 227 -13.32 -3.64 -17.46
C TRP A 227 -14.18 -3.01 -18.57
N LYS A 228 -15.05 -2.08 -18.20
CA LYS A 228 -15.87 -1.33 -19.19
C LYS A 228 -14.98 -0.56 -20.17
N LYS A 229 -13.93 0.10 -19.67
CA LYS A 229 -12.98 0.83 -20.53
C LYS A 229 -12.22 -0.11 -21.45
N PHE A 230 -11.73 -1.23 -20.93
CA PHE A 230 -11.00 -2.24 -21.69
C PHE A 230 -11.82 -2.80 -22.84
N ASN A 231 -13.07 -3.21 -22.62
CA ASN A 231 -13.94 -3.76 -23.65
C ASN A 231 -14.31 -2.72 -24.72
N LYS A 232 -14.59 -1.47 -24.32
CA LYS A 232 -14.87 -0.39 -25.28
C LYS A 232 -13.72 -0.17 -26.26
N ASP A 233 -12.49 -0.22 -25.79
CA ASP A 233 -11.30 -0.04 -26.63
C ASP A 233 -11.07 -1.25 -27.56
N GLN A 234 -11.59 -2.43 -27.23
CA GLN A 234 -11.53 -3.62 -28.09
C GLN A 234 -12.56 -3.60 -29.22
N ASP A 235 -13.74 -3.04 -28.97
CA ASP A 235 -14.81 -2.91 -29.96
C ASP A 235 -14.48 -1.85 -31.05
N MET A 236 -13.51 -0.97 -30.78
CA MET A 236 -13.08 0.09 -31.72
C MET A 236 -11.86 -0.28 -32.56
N ASN A 237 -11.22 -1.40 -32.32
CA ASN A 237 -10.04 -1.92 -33.04
C ASN A 237 -10.33 -3.24 -33.71
#